data_00cb6a51483835b5a3448c71507dd369
#
_entry.id   00cb6a51483835b5a3448c71507dd369
#
_cell.length_a   1.000
_cell.length_b   1.000
_cell.length_c   1.000
_cell.angle_alpha   90.00
_cell.angle_beta   90.00
_cell.angle_gamma   90.00
#
_symmetry.space_group_name_H-M   'P 1'
#
loop_
_entity.id
_entity.type
_entity.pdbx_description
1 polymer ?
#
loop_
_entity_poly.entity_id
_entity_poly.type
_entity_poly.pdbx_seq_one_letter_code
_entity_poly.pdbx_strand_id
1 'polypeptide(L)'
;MKKILCIGEALIDMICTDKGEPLSKGEHFLKKPGGAPTNVAAAIAALGGSVELAAKVGADPFGNYLIDVLQSFGVSTRRVLQDEFFFTTFAFVSLLENGERDFYFNRGADGQLSRQEVDDIDLNEFSIIHFGSATAFLPGPLQGAYQGLLQKAIKNNIFISFDPNYRDLLFKNNTQAFIDQSWNFLDSCHFFKLSDEEAILITGSMTLKDAVDVLLKKTNTIFAITLGKEGTVLGIDGKTEVISSIRVNPVDTTGAGDAFVGAVLFQLSAWSFDEMKKLSFDSWKKIIYNGNKAGARTCEYLGAMEAFKHLSSDIFK
;
A
#
# COMPACT_ATOMS: atom_id res chain seq x y z
N MET A 1 15.98 -7.01 -13.13
CA MET A 1 15.01 -7.03 -12.01
C MET A 1 13.83 -7.90 -12.41
N LYS A 2 13.35 -8.72 -11.48
CA LYS A 2 12.15 -9.53 -11.69
C LYS A 2 10.90 -8.67 -11.44
N LYS A 3 9.76 -9.09 -12.01
CA LYS A 3 8.51 -8.35 -11.91
C LYS A 3 7.89 -8.44 -10.50
N ILE A 4 7.26 -7.36 -10.05
CA ILE A 4 6.47 -7.28 -8.81
C ILE A 4 4.99 -7.28 -9.17
N LEU A 5 4.17 -8.04 -8.44
CA LEU A 5 2.71 -7.97 -8.52
C LEU A 5 2.18 -7.20 -7.31
N CYS A 6 1.45 -6.12 -7.56
CA CYS A 6 0.62 -5.48 -6.54
C CYS A 6 -0.84 -5.91 -6.74
N ILE A 7 -1.59 -6.10 -5.66
CA ILE A 7 -3.01 -6.47 -5.73
C ILE A 7 -3.84 -5.59 -4.81
N GLY A 8 -5.01 -5.16 -5.29
CA GLY A 8 -6.02 -4.47 -4.51
C GLY A 8 -6.75 -3.37 -5.28
N GLU A 9 -7.24 -2.37 -4.55
CA GLU A 9 -8.06 -1.31 -5.12
C GLU A 9 -7.28 -0.36 -6.03
N ALA A 10 -7.94 0.01 -7.14
CA ALA A 10 -7.73 1.22 -7.90
C ALA A 10 -9.02 2.04 -7.84
N LEU A 11 -8.97 3.27 -7.39
CA LEU A 11 -10.13 4.10 -7.11
C LEU A 11 -9.91 5.57 -7.45
N ILE A 12 -10.97 6.33 -7.42
CA ILE A 12 -10.92 7.79 -7.59
C ILE A 12 -11.12 8.46 -6.23
N ASP A 13 -10.16 9.28 -5.84
CA ASP A 13 -10.31 10.23 -4.75
C ASP A 13 -10.94 11.52 -5.29
N MET A 14 -12.11 11.88 -4.76
CA MET A 14 -12.83 13.12 -5.02
C MET A 14 -12.62 14.05 -3.82
N ILE A 15 -11.65 14.94 -3.93
CA ILE A 15 -11.24 15.85 -2.84
C ILE A 15 -12.04 17.15 -2.98
N CYS A 16 -12.90 17.46 -2.00
CA CYS A 16 -13.60 18.72 -1.94
C CYS A 16 -12.61 19.88 -1.77
N THR A 17 -12.70 20.87 -2.65
CA THR A 17 -11.82 22.06 -2.61
C THR A 17 -12.46 23.26 -1.90
N ASP A 18 -13.74 23.16 -1.56
CA ASP A 18 -14.47 24.17 -0.80
C ASP A 18 -14.05 24.04 0.69
N LYS A 19 -13.29 25.02 1.14
CA LYS A 19 -12.65 24.96 2.48
C LYS A 19 -13.69 25.00 3.61
N GLY A 20 -13.60 24.00 4.50
CA GLY A 20 -14.43 23.91 5.69
C GLY A 20 -15.85 23.37 5.45
N GLU A 21 -16.24 23.18 4.20
CA GLU A 21 -17.59 22.69 3.88
C GLU A 21 -17.67 21.15 4.01
N PRO A 22 -18.78 20.61 4.56
CA PRO A 22 -19.04 19.18 4.55
C PRO A 22 -19.36 18.70 3.12
N LEU A 23 -19.21 17.40 2.86
CA LEU A 23 -19.51 16.79 1.57
C LEU A 23 -20.91 17.08 1.05
N SER A 24 -21.88 17.25 1.96
CA SER A 24 -23.28 17.58 1.61
C SER A 24 -23.47 18.98 1.03
N LYS A 25 -22.48 19.87 1.18
CA LYS A 25 -22.52 21.26 0.69
C LYS A 25 -21.42 21.57 -0.31
N GLY A 26 -20.38 20.71 -0.39
CA GLY A 26 -19.28 20.90 -1.32
C GLY A 26 -19.76 20.84 -2.78
N GLU A 27 -19.41 21.85 -3.55
CA GLU A 27 -19.77 21.96 -4.98
C GLU A 27 -18.57 21.66 -5.89
N HIS A 28 -17.33 21.93 -5.44
CA HIS A 28 -16.13 21.77 -6.24
C HIS A 28 -15.27 20.61 -5.74
N PHE A 29 -14.92 19.71 -6.66
CA PHE A 29 -14.12 18.52 -6.34
C PHE A 29 -12.94 18.38 -7.30
N LEU A 30 -11.78 18.08 -6.73
CA LEU A 30 -10.59 17.71 -7.47
C LEU A 30 -10.52 16.18 -7.56
N LYS A 31 -10.57 15.66 -8.79
CA LYS A 31 -10.40 14.24 -9.09
C LYS A 31 -8.92 13.84 -9.03
N LYS A 32 -8.58 12.85 -8.22
CA LYS A 32 -7.24 12.26 -8.15
C LYS A 32 -7.31 10.74 -8.30
N PRO A 33 -6.32 10.09 -8.93
CA PRO A 33 -6.21 8.63 -8.88
C PRO A 33 -5.71 8.23 -7.50
N GLY A 34 -6.28 7.16 -6.94
CA GLY A 34 -6.00 6.67 -5.61
C GLY A 34 -6.03 5.15 -5.52
N GLY A 35 -5.91 4.65 -4.29
CA GLY A 35 -5.74 3.24 -3.96
C GLY A 35 -4.31 2.95 -3.54
N ALA A 36 -4.12 2.38 -2.33
CA ALA A 36 -2.79 2.15 -1.79
C ALA A 36 -1.94 1.21 -2.68
N PRO A 37 -2.43 0.04 -3.15
CA PRO A 37 -1.65 -0.81 -4.05
C PRO A 37 -1.38 -0.16 -5.41
N THR A 38 -2.28 0.71 -5.87
CA THR A 38 -2.13 1.52 -7.09
C THR A 38 -0.97 2.51 -6.92
N ASN A 39 -0.90 3.19 -5.78
CA ASN A 39 0.19 4.10 -5.44
C ASN A 39 1.54 3.36 -5.32
N VAL A 40 1.58 2.20 -4.63
CA VAL A 40 2.80 1.39 -4.53
C VAL A 40 3.29 0.96 -5.92
N ALA A 41 2.39 0.51 -6.80
CA ALA A 41 2.74 0.13 -8.16
C ALA A 41 3.32 1.32 -8.96
N ALA A 42 2.69 2.50 -8.87
CA ALA A 42 3.19 3.71 -9.53
C ALA A 42 4.56 4.14 -8.99
N ALA A 43 4.78 4.08 -7.66
CA ALA A 43 6.07 4.39 -7.04
C ALA A 43 7.18 3.43 -7.50
N ILE A 44 6.90 2.11 -7.58
CA ILE A 44 7.85 1.11 -8.11
C ILE A 44 8.22 1.44 -9.56
N ALA A 45 7.23 1.73 -10.40
CA ALA A 45 7.45 2.06 -11.80
C ALA A 45 8.24 3.36 -11.98
N ALA A 46 7.94 4.40 -11.22
CA ALA A 46 8.66 5.68 -11.20
C ALA A 46 10.15 5.50 -10.84
N LEU A 47 10.47 4.55 -9.96
CA LEU A 47 11.84 4.18 -9.62
C LEU A 47 12.53 3.34 -10.70
N GLY A 48 11.84 2.97 -11.79
CA GLY A 48 12.34 2.15 -12.88
C GLY A 48 12.15 0.64 -12.69
N GLY A 49 11.31 0.23 -11.74
CA GLY A 49 10.97 -1.17 -11.48
C GLY A 49 9.95 -1.74 -12.48
N SER A 50 9.97 -3.05 -12.65
CA SER A 50 8.95 -3.78 -13.42
C SER A 50 7.83 -4.21 -12.49
N VAL A 51 6.62 -3.70 -12.70
CA VAL A 51 5.48 -3.93 -11.82
C VAL A 51 4.19 -4.14 -12.63
N GLU A 52 3.31 -4.95 -12.11
CA GLU A 52 1.97 -5.21 -12.63
C GLU A 52 0.96 -5.03 -11.50
N LEU A 53 -0.19 -4.43 -11.80
CA LEU A 53 -1.29 -4.28 -10.86
C LEU A 53 -2.42 -5.27 -11.21
N ALA A 54 -2.84 -6.07 -10.22
CA ALA A 54 -4.08 -6.83 -10.27
C ALA A 54 -5.19 -6.06 -9.51
N ALA A 55 -6.13 -5.52 -10.26
CA ALA A 55 -7.22 -4.70 -9.74
C ALA A 55 -8.47 -4.85 -10.63
N LYS A 56 -9.60 -4.32 -10.15
CA LYS A 56 -10.79 -4.21 -10.97
C LYS A 56 -11.38 -2.80 -10.87
N VAL A 57 -11.71 -2.22 -12.02
CA VAL A 57 -12.34 -0.90 -12.16
C VAL A 57 -13.61 -1.02 -12.98
N GLY A 58 -14.47 -0.01 -12.98
CA GLY A 58 -15.65 -0.01 -13.85
C GLY A 58 -15.27 0.14 -15.33
N ALA A 59 -16.11 -0.41 -16.21
CA ALA A 59 -16.06 -0.13 -17.66
C ALA A 59 -16.64 1.28 -17.94
N ASP A 60 -16.07 2.29 -17.30
CA ASP A 60 -16.54 3.66 -17.29
C ASP A 60 -15.38 4.66 -17.54
N PRO A 61 -15.65 5.96 -17.74
CA PRO A 61 -14.61 6.97 -18.00
C PRO A 61 -13.58 7.08 -16.86
N PHE A 62 -13.93 6.74 -15.62
CA PHE A 62 -13.03 6.81 -14.48
C PHE A 62 -12.11 5.60 -14.40
N GLY A 63 -12.62 4.40 -14.74
CA GLY A 63 -11.79 3.21 -14.90
C GLY A 63 -10.76 3.38 -16.02
N ASN A 64 -11.18 3.92 -17.18
CA ASN A 64 -10.27 4.25 -18.28
C ASN A 64 -9.19 5.26 -17.83
N TYR A 65 -9.59 6.31 -17.11
CA TYR A 65 -8.65 7.29 -16.58
C TYR A 65 -7.60 6.66 -15.64
N LEU A 66 -7.99 5.74 -14.75
CA LEU A 66 -7.06 5.04 -13.86
C LEU A 66 -6.07 4.19 -14.65
N ILE A 67 -6.54 3.46 -15.66
CA ILE A 67 -5.70 2.66 -16.56
C ILE A 67 -4.68 3.55 -17.28
N ASP A 68 -5.13 4.67 -17.87
CA ASP A 68 -4.27 5.59 -18.59
C ASP A 68 -3.18 6.20 -17.67
N VAL A 69 -3.56 6.60 -16.45
CA VAL A 69 -2.60 7.11 -15.46
C VAL A 69 -1.56 6.04 -15.11
N LEU A 70 -1.96 4.82 -14.80
CA LEU A 70 -1.05 3.73 -14.48
C LEU A 70 -0.08 3.43 -15.63
N GLN A 71 -0.59 3.38 -16.87
CA GLN A 71 0.23 3.19 -18.06
C GLN A 71 1.23 4.32 -18.26
N SER A 72 0.85 5.58 -17.96
CA SER A 72 1.74 6.73 -18.05
C SER A 72 2.95 6.66 -17.11
N PHE A 73 2.82 5.94 -15.98
CA PHE A 73 3.92 5.61 -15.07
C PHE A 73 4.74 4.40 -15.54
N GLY A 74 4.25 3.60 -16.49
CA GLY A 74 4.88 2.35 -16.91
C GLY A 74 4.44 1.13 -16.11
N VAL A 75 3.35 1.21 -15.33
CA VAL A 75 2.74 0.06 -14.67
C VAL A 75 2.05 -0.81 -15.71
N SER A 76 2.30 -2.12 -15.67
CA SER A 76 1.54 -3.07 -16.50
C SER A 76 0.10 -3.18 -15.99
N THR A 77 -0.86 -2.80 -16.83
CA THR A 77 -2.30 -2.84 -16.54
C THR A 77 -2.99 -4.07 -17.12
N ARG A 78 -2.22 -5.07 -17.58
CA ARG A 78 -2.74 -6.31 -18.18
C ARG A 78 -3.76 -7.04 -17.29
N ARG A 79 -3.68 -6.85 -15.96
CA ARG A 79 -4.56 -7.46 -14.97
C ARG A 79 -5.44 -6.44 -14.24
N VAL A 80 -5.55 -5.24 -14.80
CA VAL A 80 -6.59 -4.29 -14.41
C VAL A 80 -7.83 -4.61 -15.24
N LEU A 81 -8.75 -5.33 -14.62
CA LEU A 81 -9.99 -5.79 -15.27
C LEU A 81 -11.02 -4.67 -15.25
N GLN A 82 -11.90 -4.64 -16.25
CA GLN A 82 -13.03 -3.72 -16.30
C GLN A 82 -14.32 -4.49 -16.07
N ASP A 83 -15.18 -3.97 -15.19
CA ASP A 83 -16.49 -4.52 -14.86
C ASP A 83 -17.58 -3.72 -15.55
N GLU A 84 -18.48 -4.40 -16.27
CA GLU A 84 -19.60 -3.76 -17.00
C GLU A 84 -20.80 -3.44 -16.10
N PHE A 85 -20.88 -4.06 -14.91
CA PHE A 85 -22.03 -3.94 -14.01
C PHE A 85 -21.76 -3.04 -12.81
N PHE A 86 -20.50 -2.93 -12.39
CA PHE A 86 -20.09 -2.12 -11.25
C PHE A 86 -19.26 -0.92 -11.72
N PHE A 87 -19.60 0.25 -11.19
CA PHE A 87 -18.86 1.48 -11.45
C PHE A 87 -17.49 1.46 -10.78
N THR A 88 -16.58 2.32 -11.24
CA THR A 88 -15.31 2.57 -10.58
C THR A 88 -15.53 3.09 -9.15
N THR A 89 -14.82 2.58 -8.17
CA THR A 89 -14.91 2.98 -6.77
C THR A 89 -14.49 4.43 -6.55
N PHE A 90 -15.21 5.13 -5.68
CA PHE A 90 -14.94 6.51 -5.28
C PHE A 90 -14.75 6.64 -3.77
N ALA A 91 -13.78 7.44 -3.38
CA ALA A 91 -13.64 7.98 -2.04
C ALA A 91 -13.83 9.51 -2.10
N PHE A 92 -14.86 10.02 -1.45
CA PHE A 92 -15.11 11.45 -1.32
C PHE A 92 -14.55 11.93 0.01
N VAL A 93 -13.77 13.02 -0.03
CA VAL A 93 -13.11 13.56 1.15
C VAL A 93 -13.31 15.07 1.19
N SER A 94 -13.72 15.59 2.34
CA SER A 94 -13.69 17.02 2.65
C SER A 94 -12.96 17.25 3.97
N LEU A 95 -12.31 18.39 4.10
CA LEU A 95 -11.67 18.85 5.33
C LEU A 95 -12.54 19.95 5.97
N LEU A 96 -13.13 19.63 7.11
CA LEU A 96 -13.98 20.55 7.87
C LEU A 96 -13.17 21.65 8.56
N GLU A 97 -13.81 22.74 8.98
CA GLU A 97 -13.15 23.86 9.67
C GLU A 97 -12.43 23.44 10.98
N ASN A 98 -12.97 22.43 11.66
CA ASN A 98 -12.38 21.88 12.89
C ASN A 98 -11.19 20.93 12.63
N GLY A 99 -10.80 20.72 11.36
CA GLY A 99 -9.73 19.83 10.95
C GLY A 99 -10.12 18.35 10.82
N GLU A 100 -11.38 18.00 11.14
CA GLU A 100 -11.89 16.66 10.91
C GLU A 100 -12.15 16.40 9.41
N ARG A 101 -12.10 15.12 9.01
CA ARG A 101 -12.43 14.71 7.65
C ARG A 101 -13.86 14.22 7.56
N ASP A 102 -14.65 14.83 6.68
CA ASP A 102 -15.90 14.24 6.22
C ASP A 102 -15.59 13.31 5.05
N PHE A 103 -16.01 12.05 5.15
CA PHE A 103 -15.60 10.98 4.25
C PHE A 103 -16.79 10.13 3.84
N TYR A 104 -16.92 9.88 2.54
CA TYR A 104 -17.91 8.97 1.99
C TYR A 104 -17.23 8.02 1.02
N PHE A 105 -17.38 6.71 1.28
CA PHE A 105 -16.81 5.67 0.44
C PHE A 105 -17.91 4.96 -0.34
N ASN A 106 -17.82 5.06 -1.67
CA ASN A 106 -18.77 4.41 -2.58
C ASN A 106 -18.06 3.27 -3.30
N ARG A 107 -18.14 2.07 -2.71
CA ARG A 107 -17.45 0.88 -3.18
C ARG A 107 -18.12 0.33 -4.43
N GLY A 108 -17.33 0.13 -5.49
CA GLY A 108 -17.76 -0.39 -6.78
C GLY A 108 -16.96 -1.63 -7.20
N ALA A 109 -16.40 -1.56 -8.39
CA ALA A 109 -15.74 -2.67 -9.05
C ALA A 109 -14.50 -3.21 -8.32
N ASP A 110 -13.80 -2.40 -7.49
CA ASP A 110 -12.65 -2.89 -6.71
C ASP A 110 -13.01 -4.10 -5.86
N GLY A 111 -14.19 -4.07 -5.25
CA GLY A 111 -14.71 -5.16 -4.41
C GLY A 111 -15.05 -6.43 -5.17
N GLN A 112 -15.13 -6.39 -6.49
CA GLN A 112 -15.58 -7.48 -7.36
C GLN A 112 -14.43 -8.29 -7.99
N LEU A 113 -13.18 -7.95 -7.72
CA LEU A 113 -12.06 -8.80 -8.13
C LEU A 113 -12.18 -10.15 -7.45
N SER A 114 -12.45 -11.19 -8.22
CA SER A 114 -12.79 -12.51 -7.70
C SER A 114 -11.57 -13.43 -7.59
N ARG A 115 -11.68 -14.47 -6.78
CA ARG A 115 -10.66 -15.51 -6.66
C ARG A 115 -10.36 -16.17 -8.02
N GLN A 116 -11.37 -16.46 -8.83
CA GLN A 116 -11.19 -17.09 -10.14
C GLN A 116 -10.30 -16.23 -11.05
N GLU A 117 -10.48 -14.89 -11.04
CA GLU A 117 -9.70 -13.96 -11.86
C GLU A 117 -8.23 -13.87 -11.44
N VAL A 118 -7.90 -14.13 -10.17
CA VAL A 118 -6.51 -14.15 -9.68
C VAL A 118 -5.89 -15.54 -9.70
N ASP A 119 -6.68 -16.62 -9.73
CA ASP A 119 -6.17 -17.98 -9.79
C ASP A 119 -5.46 -18.27 -11.14
N ASP A 120 -5.82 -17.58 -12.22
CA ASP A 120 -5.21 -17.67 -13.53
C ASP A 120 -3.84 -16.95 -13.64
N ILE A 121 -3.42 -16.22 -12.60
CA ILE A 121 -2.13 -15.53 -12.60
C ILE A 121 -1.00 -16.54 -12.53
N ASP A 122 -0.12 -16.58 -13.55
CA ASP A 122 1.11 -17.35 -13.49
C ASP A 122 2.13 -16.66 -12.57
N LEU A 123 2.34 -17.22 -11.38
CA LEU A 123 3.23 -16.62 -10.37
C LEU A 123 4.71 -16.76 -10.72
N ASN A 124 5.10 -17.58 -11.70
CA ASN A 124 6.49 -17.71 -12.15
C ASN A 124 7.02 -16.39 -12.78
N GLU A 125 6.12 -15.50 -13.21
CA GLU A 125 6.49 -14.20 -13.75
C GLU A 125 6.99 -13.23 -12.66
N PHE A 126 6.69 -13.49 -11.38
CA PHE A 126 6.89 -12.54 -10.28
C PHE A 126 7.89 -13.05 -9.24
N SER A 127 8.70 -12.15 -8.71
CA SER A 127 9.57 -12.43 -7.55
C SER A 127 8.93 -12.01 -6.24
N ILE A 128 8.05 -11.02 -6.29
CA ILE A 128 7.41 -10.42 -5.11
C ILE A 128 5.92 -10.24 -5.40
N ILE A 129 5.07 -10.53 -4.42
CA ILE A 129 3.67 -10.12 -4.40
C ILE A 129 3.46 -9.19 -3.22
N HIS A 130 2.89 -8.02 -3.49
CA HIS A 130 2.55 -7.02 -2.48
C HIS A 130 1.04 -6.99 -2.25
N PHE A 131 0.64 -7.24 -1.01
CA PHE A 131 -0.71 -7.14 -0.50
C PHE A 131 -0.84 -5.85 0.30
N GLY A 132 -1.36 -4.78 -0.31
CA GLY A 132 -1.36 -3.44 0.28
C GLY A 132 -2.72 -2.73 0.26
N SER A 133 -3.82 -3.47 0.17
CA SER A 133 -5.15 -2.89 -0.04
C SER A 133 -5.84 -2.46 1.26
N ALA A 134 -6.35 -1.23 1.28
CA ALA A 134 -7.21 -0.73 2.34
C ALA A 134 -8.63 -1.34 2.32
N THR A 135 -9.06 -1.93 1.19
CA THR A 135 -10.42 -2.44 1.00
C THR A 135 -10.53 -3.96 0.98
N ALA A 136 -9.41 -4.68 0.88
CA ALA A 136 -9.41 -6.14 0.68
C ALA A 136 -10.00 -6.94 1.85
N PHE A 137 -9.98 -6.39 3.05
CA PHE A 137 -10.56 -7.04 4.23
C PHE A 137 -12.04 -6.70 4.45
N LEU A 138 -12.62 -5.84 3.61
CA LEU A 138 -14.06 -5.65 3.58
C LEU A 138 -14.76 -6.87 2.96
N PRO A 139 -15.98 -7.20 3.37
CA PRO A 139 -16.74 -8.31 2.79
C PRO A 139 -16.88 -8.18 1.27
N GLY A 140 -16.73 -9.29 0.55
CA GLY A 140 -16.90 -9.34 -0.90
C GLY A 140 -15.87 -10.25 -1.61
N PRO A 141 -15.97 -10.37 -2.95
CA PRO A 141 -15.09 -11.22 -3.76
C PRO A 141 -13.60 -10.94 -3.58
N LEU A 142 -13.19 -9.67 -3.44
CA LEU A 142 -11.80 -9.28 -3.24
C LEU A 142 -11.15 -9.94 -2.02
N GLN A 143 -11.89 -10.10 -0.91
CA GLN A 143 -11.39 -10.78 0.27
C GLN A 143 -10.99 -12.23 -0.04
N GLY A 144 -11.82 -12.94 -0.80
CA GLY A 144 -11.52 -14.30 -1.25
C GLY A 144 -10.36 -14.36 -2.24
N ALA A 145 -10.24 -13.38 -3.13
CA ALA A 145 -9.11 -13.23 -4.05
C ALA A 145 -7.79 -13.03 -3.30
N TYR A 146 -7.77 -12.17 -2.28
CA TYR A 146 -6.62 -11.91 -1.43
C TYR A 146 -6.14 -13.19 -0.73
N GLN A 147 -7.05 -13.91 -0.07
CA GLN A 147 -6.72 -15.15 0.63
C GLN A 147 -6.25 -16.24 -0.34
N GLY A 148 -6.92 -16.39 -1.49
CA GLY A 148 -6.55 -17.35 -2.51
C GLY A 148 -5.14 -17.09 -3.07
N LEU A 149 -4.85 -15.84 -3.41
CA LEU A 149 -3.53 -15.45 -3.92
C LEU A 149 -2.43 -15.59 -2.86
N LEU A 150 -2.72 -15.30 -1.58
CA LEU A 150 -1.78 -15.54 -0.48
C LEU A 150 -1.38 -17.02 -0.39
N GLN A 151 -2.36 -17.92 -0.39
CA GLN A 151 -2.10 -19.37 -0.34
C GLN A 151 -1.31 -19.84 -1.56
N LYS A 152 -1.62 -19.31 -2.74
CA LYS A 152 -0.91 -19.60 -3.98
C LYS A 152 0.54 -19.11 -3.93
N ALA A 153 0.77 -17.90 -3.39
CA ALA A 153 2.10 -17.31 -3.22
C ALA A 153 2.99 -18.13 -2.27
N ILE A 154 2.44 -18.55 -1.13
CA ILE A 154 3.12 -19.42 -0.16
C ILE A 154 3.55 -20.73 -0.85
N LYS A 155 2.63 -21.40 -1.53
CA LYS A 155 2.90 -22.68 -2.22
C LYS A 155 3.99 -22.59 -3.30
N ASN A 156 4.11 -21.43 -3.95
CA ASN A 156 5.08 -21.18 -5.02
C ASN A 156 6.38 -20.52 -4.54
N ASN A 157 6.59 -20.35 -3.24
CA ASN A 157 7.78 -19.71 -2.65
C ASN A 157 8.05 -18.32 -3.26
N ILE A 158 7.01 -17.50 -3.39
CA ILE A 158 7.11 -16.10 -3.82
C ILE A 158 7.34 -15.23 -2.59
N PHE A 159 8.18 -14.20 -2.71
CA PHE A 159 8.35 -13.24 -1.62
C PHE A 159 7.07 -12.44 -1.41
N ILE A 160 6.52 -12.47 -0.20
CA ILE A 160 5.25 -11.84 0.16
C ILE A 160 5.55 -10.60 0.98
N SER A 161 5.05 -9.45 0.52
CA SER A 161 5.04 -8.19 1.24
C SER A 161 3.62 -7.79 1.62
N PHE A 162 3.43 -7.25 2.82
CA PHE A 162 2.13 -6.85 3.33
C PHE A 162 2.15 -5.44 3.94
N ASP A 163 1.10 -4.65 3.68
CA ASP A 163 0.78 -3.38 4.33
C ASP A 163 -0.73 -3.33 4.52
N PRO A 164 -1.25 -3.37 5.76
CA PRO A 164 -2.69 -3.46 6.01
C PRO A 164 -3.47 -2.23 5.59
N ASN A 165 -2.83 -1.07 5.55
CA ASN A 165 -3.45 0.20 5.16
C ASN A 165 -4.79 0.45 5.86
N TYR A 166 -4.81 0.37 7.19
CA TYR A 166 -6.02 0.56 8.00
C TYR A 166 -6.71 1.89 7.70
N ARG A 167 -8.02 1.84 7.57
CA ARG A 167 -8.89 3.01 7.46
C ARG A 167 -10.03 2.85 8.45
N ASP A 168 -9.99 3.60 9.55
CA ASP A 168 -10.96 3.52 10.65
C ASP A 168 -12.40 3.66 10.17
N LEU A 169 -12.68 4.56 9.23
CA LEU A 169 -14.00 4.80 8.67
C LEU A 169 -14.55 3.59 7.88
N LEU A 170 -13.68 2.76 7.29
CA LEU A 170 -14.08 1.54 6.58
C LEU A 170 -14.37 0.37 7.53
N PHE A 171 -13.69 0.34 8.69
CA PHE A 171 -13.76 -0.78 9.65
C PHE A 171 -14.40 -0.41 11.00
N LYS A 172 -15.04 0.76 11.11
CA LYS A 172 -15.60 1.32 12.35
C LYS A 172 -16.44 0.33 13.16
N ASN A 173 -17.17 -0.56 12.50
CA ASN A 173 -18.03 -1.55 13.15
C ASN A 173 -17.44 -2.97 13.12
N ASN A 174 -16.21 -3.15 12.60
CA ASN A 174 -15.63 -4.47 12.39
C ASN A 174 -14.11 -4.47 12.53
N THR A 175 -13.58 -3.67 13.45
CA THR A 175 -12.14 -3.54 13.72
C THR A 175 -11.50 -4.88 14.08
N GLN A 176 -12.20 -5.73 14.86
CA GLN A 176 -11.65 -7.04 15.23
C GLN A 176 -11.44 -7.95 14.02
N ALA A 177 -12.36 -7.97 13.06
CA ALA A 177 -12.15 -8.75 11.84
C ALA A 177 -10.99 -8.24 10.99
N PHE A 178 -10.73 -6.92 11.00
CA PHE A 178 -9.54 -6.36 10.38
C PHE A 178 -8.26 -6.84 11.07
N ILE A 179 -8.23 -6.82 12.40
CA ILE A 179 -7.10 -7.29 13.21
C ILE A 179 -6.82 -8.78 12.94
N ASP A 180 -7.85 -9.62 12.99
CA ASP A 180 -7.71 -11.07 12.78
C ASP A 180 -7.18 -11.40 11.38
N GLN A 181 -7.70 -10.72 10.35
CA GLN A 181 -7.22 -10.87 8.98
C GLN A 181 -5.77 -10.35 8.83
N SER A 182 -5.44 -9.23 9.47
CA SER A 182 -4.07 -8.69 9.46
C SER A 182 -3.08 -9.71 10.03
N TRP A 183 -3.39 -10.35 11.15
CA TRP A 183 -2.52 -11.37 11.72
C TRP A 183 -2.28 -12.55 10.78
N ASN A 184 -3.29 -13.00 10.04
CA ASN A 184 -3.13 -14.07 9.05
C ASN A 184 -2.08 -13.71 7.97
N PHE A 185 -2.03 -12.45 7.56
CA PHE A 185 -1.03 -11.95 6.61
C PHE A 185 0.33 -11.72 7.26
N LEU A 186 0.38 -11.17 8.47
CA LEU A 186 1.64 -10.95 9.23
C LEU A 186 2.39 -12.26 9.46
N ASP A 187 1.67 -13.33 9.80
CA ASP A 187 2.24 -14.66 10.04
C ASP A 187 2.69 -15.36 8.75
N SER A 188 2.19 -14.92 7.60
CA SER A 188 2.43 -15.56 6.29
C SER A 188 3.39 -14.80 5.40
N CYS A 189 3.65 -13.53 5.65
CA CYS A 189 4.49 -12.70 4.78
C CYS A 189 5.97 -12.77 5.20
N HIS A 190 6.85 -12.26 4.32
CA HIS A 190 8.29 -12.17 4.54
C HIS A 190 8.73 -10.78 4.99
N PHE A 191 7.95 -9.77 4.62
CA PHE A 191 8.14 -8.39 5.02
C PHE A 191 6.78 -7.73 5.18
N PHE A 192 6.60 -6.96 6.26
CA PHE A 192 5.45 -6.07 6.38
C PHE A 192 5.84 -4.67 6.85
N LYS A 193 5.02 -3.71 6.45
CA LYS A 193 5.11 -2.34 6.94
C LYS A 193 3.82 -2.01 7.70
N LEU A 194 3.95 -1.34 8.82
CA LEU A 194 2.86 -0.75 9.59
C LEU A 194 3.14 0.73 9.86
N SER A 195 2.10 1.53 10.09
CA SER A 195 2.27 2.78 10.85
C SER A 195 2.38 2.45 12.35
N ASP A 196 2.79 3.41 13.15
CA ASP A 196 2.79 3.28 14.62
C ASP A 196 1.38 3.05 15.18
N GLU A 197 0.38 3.73 14.64
CA GLU A 197 -1.03 3.54 14.99
C GLU A 197 -1.53 2.13 14.62
N GLU A 198 -1.18 1.63 13.44
CA GLU A 198 -1.51 0.27 12.99
C GLU A 198 -0.83 -0.80 13.87
N ALA A 199 0.42 -0.59 14.23
CA ALA A 199 1.14 -1.51 15.12
C ALA A 199 0.46 -1.62 16.50
N ILE A 200 0.08 -0.49 17.09
CA ILE A 200 -0.66 -0.43 18.36
C ILE A 200 -2.01 -1.13 18.22
N LEU A 201 -2.78 -0.80 17.17
CA LEU A 201 -4.10 -1.36 16.93
C LEU A 201 -4.07 -2.87 16.75
N ILE A 202 -3.22 -3.38 15.85
CA ILE A 202 -3.17 -4.80 15.47
C ILE A 202 -2.66 -5.66 16.63
N THR A 203 -1.73 -5.14 17.43
CA THR A 203 -1.19 -5.88 18.59
C THR A 203 -2.07 -5.77 19.83
N GLY A 204 -3.02 -4.83 19.86
CA GLY A 204 -3.82 -4.49 21.04
C GLY A 204 -2.99 -3.88 22.18
N SER A 205 -1.85 -3.27 21.85
CA SER A 205 -0.92 -2.68 22.81
C SER A 205 -1.34 -1.26 23.21
N MET A 206 -0.81 -0.79 24.35
CA MET A 206 -1.06 0.58 24.79
C MET A 206 0.01 1.57 24.30
N THR A 207 1.20 1.07 23.97
CA THR A 207 2.33 1.88 23.50
C THR A 207 3.00 1.25 22.30
N LEU A 208 3.69 2.05 21.51
CA LEU A 208 4.49 1.55 20.39
C LEU A 208 5.57 0.56 20.85
N LYS A 209 6.20 0.80 22.00
CA LYS A 209 7.20 -0.11 22.57
C LYS A 209 6.61 -1.50 22.82
N ASP A 210 5.45 -1.56 23.47
CA ASP A 210 4.76 -2.82 23.73
C ASP A 210 4.35 -3.52 22.43
N ALA A 211 3.91 -2.74 21.43
CA ALA A 211 3.57 -3.27 20.11
C ALA A 211 4.78 -3.91 19.43
N VAL A 212 5.93 -3.25 19.45
CA VAL A 212 7.20 -3.79 18.94
C VAL A 212 7.57 -5.10 19.65
N ASP A 213 7.48 -5.13 20.98
CA ASP A 213 7.78 -6.33 21.77
C ASP A 213 6.84 -7.51 21.45
N VAL A 214 5.55 -7.22 21.18
CA VAL A 214 4.57 -8.23 20.74
C VAL A 214 4.93 -8.75 19.35
N LEU A 215 5.25 -7.88 18.39
CA LEU A 215 5.63 -8.28 17.04
C LEU A 215 6.88 -9.14 17.03
N LEU A 216 7.93 -8.75 17.77
CA LEU A 216 9.17 -9.53 17.90
C LEU A 216 8.96 -10.94 18.49
N LYS A 217 7.97 -11.09 19.38
CA LYS A 217 7.66 -12.37 20.03
C LYS A 217 6.76 -13.27 19.20
N LYS A 218 5.84 -12.67 18.43
CA LYS A 218 4.80 -13.41 17.71
C LYS A 218 5.15 -13.71 16.25
N THR A 219 6.07 -12.94 15.65
CA THR A 219 6.43 -13.13 14.24
C THR A 219 7.94 -13.37 14.09
N ASN A 220 8.32 -14.15 13.08
CA ASN A 220 9.70 -14.23 12.60
C ASN A 220 9.89 -13.41 11.32
N THR A 221 8.95 -12.52 11.04
CA THR A 221 8.89 -11.72 9.81
C THR A 221 9.67 -10.44 9.98
N ILE A 222 10.33 -10.00 8.93
CA ILE A 222 10.99 -8.70 8.88
C ILE A 222 9.92 -7.61 8.83
N PHE A 223 10.03 -6.61 9.68
CA PHE A 223 9.04 -5.55 9.71
C PHE A 223 9.63 -4.14 9.76
N ALA A 224 8.86 -3.21 9.23
CA ALA A 224 9.10 -1.78 9.29
C ALA A 224 7.89 -1.08 9.93
N ILE A 225 8.10 -0.31 11.00
CA ILE A 225 7.06 0.55 11.56
C ILE A 225 7.43 1.99 11.30
N THR A 226 6.67 2.68 10.44
CA THR A 226 6.94 4.07 10.06
C THR A 226 6.46 5.03 11.15
N LEU A 227 7.33 6.01 11.50
CA LEU A 227 7.15 7.02 12.55
C LEU A 227 7.11 8.44 11.96
N GLY A 228 6.64 8.58 10.73
CA GLY A 228 6.63 9.84 10.01
C GLY A 228 8.03 10.45 9.90
N LYS A 229 8.21 11.69 10.35
CA LYS A 229 9.48 12.43 10.28
C LYS A 229 10.61 11.82 11.12
N GLU A 230 10.29 11.02 12.12
CA GLU A 230 11.29 10.39 13.01
C GLU A 230 11.98 9.20 12.33
N GLY A 231 11.41 8.69 11.24
CA GLY A 231 11.96 7.56 10.48
C GLY A 231 11.17 6.27 10.63
N THR A 232 11.87 5.14 10.80
CA THR A 232 11.24 3.81 10.76
C THR A 232 11.92 2.86 11.76
N VAL A 233 11.14 2.17 12.58
CA VAL A 233 11.64 1.03 13.37
C VAL A 233 11.78 -0.17 12.42
N LEU A 234 12.98 -0.67 12.25
CA LEU A 234 13.26 -1.94 11.58
C LEU A 234 13.34 -3.05 12.63
N GLY A 235 12.63 -4.15 12.42
CA GLY A 235 12.69 -5.35 13.26
C GLY A 235 13.06 -6.59 12.45
N ILE A 236 14.10 -7.33 12.89
CA ILE A 236 14.61 -8.56 12.28
C ILE A 236 15.21 -9.45 13.37
N ASP A 237 14.86 -10.74 13.42
CA ASP A 237 15.50 -11.76 14.27
C ASP A 237 15.65 -11.32 15.72
N GLY A 238 14.58 -10.77 16.30
CA GLY A 238 14.56 -10.31 17.70
C GLY A 238 15.32 -9.01 17.98
N LYS A 239 15.85 -8.31 16.94
CA LYS A 239 16.55 -7.04 17.04
C LYS A 239 15.73 -5.91 16.43
N THR A 240 15.83 -4.73 17.02
CA THR A 240 15.23 -3.51 16.46
C THR A 240 16.21 -2.36 16.44
N GLU A 241 16.04 -1.48 15.45
CA GLU A 241 16.75 -0.20 15.36
C GLU A 241 15.86 0.82 14.69
N VAL A 242 15.92 2.07 15.15
CA VAL A 242 15.26 3.20 14.49
C VAL A 242 16.17 3.75 13.40
N ILE A 243 15.72 3.66 12.16
CA ILE A 243 16.40 4.19 10.99
C ILE A 243 15.85 5.59 10.70
N SER A 244 16.65 6.61 10.91
CA SER A 244 16.22 8.00 10.75
C SER A 244 15.73 8.32 9.34
N SER A 245 14.78 9.23 9.22
CA SER A 245 14.37 9.83 7.95
C SER A 245 15.26 11.03 7.58
N ILE A 246 15.08 11.52 6.35
CA ILE A 246 15.65 12.81 5.92
C ILE A 246 14.69 13.94 6.25
N ARG A 247 15.24 15.16 6.48
CA ARG A 247 14.41 16.35 6.70
C ARG A 247 13.94 16.91 5.37
N VAL A 248 12.65 17.19 5.28
CA VAL A 248 12.00 17.87 4.16
C VAL A 248 11.00 18.89 4.69
N ASN A 249 10.53 19.80 3.84
CA ASN A 249 9.42 20.69 4.15
C ASN A 249 8.14 20.09 3.59
N PRO A 250 7.30 19.45 4.41
CA PRO A 250 6.14 18.72 3.90
C PRO A 250 5.05 19.67 3.41
N VAL A 251 4.50 19.35 2.24
CA VAL A 251 3.32 19.98 1.63
C VAL A 251 2.10 19.07 1.84
N ASP A 252 2.28 17.75 1.57
CA ASP A 252 1.24 16.74 1.70
C ASP A 252 1.88 15.39 2.03
N THR A 253 1.32 14.65 2.97
CA THR A 253 1.84 13.32 3.38
C THR A 253 1.19 12.16 2.65
N THR A 254 0.24 12.44 1.74
CA THR A 254 -0.47 11.42 0.97
C THR A 254 0.50 10.63 0.10
N GLY A 255 0.46 9.30 0.22
CA GLY A 255 1.32 8.40 -0.56
C GLY A 255 2.74 8.22 -0.02
N ALA A 256 3.13 8.89 1.08
CA ALA A 256 4.48 8.72 1.65
C ALA A 256 4.76 7.27 2.08
N GLY A 257 3.79 6.61 2.71
CA GLY A 257 3.87 5.18 3.06
C GLY A 257 3.96 4.29 1.84
N ASP A 258 3.18 4.60 0.79
CA ASP A 258 3.17 3.85 -0.47
C ASP A 258 4.52 3.99 -1.20
N ALA A 259 5.10 5.20 -1.22
CA ALA A 259 6.43 5.45 -1.78
C ALA A 259 7.53 4.72 -0.99
N PHE A 260 7.43 4.70 0.35
CA PHE A 260 8.33 3.93 1.20
C PHE A 260 8.31 2.45 0.82
N VAL A 261 7.12 1.84 0.78
CA VAL A 261 6.95 0.43 0.40
C VAL A 261 7.44 0.21 -1.04
N GLY A 262 7.06 1.07 -1.98
CA GLY A 262 7.50 1.00 -3.37
C GLY A 262 9.03 0.98 -3.51
N ALA A 263 9.72 1.84 -2.75
CA ALA A 263 11.19 1.90 -2.75
C ALA A 263 11.84 0.67 -2.10
N VAL A 264 11.24 0.11 -1.04
CA VAL A 264 11.70 -1.14 -0.44
C VAL A 264 11.58 -2.29 -1.44
N LEU A 265 10.41 -2.46 -2.05
CA LEU A 265 10.13 -3.55 -3.00
C LEU A 265 10.95 -3.43 -4.28
N PHE A 266 11.13 -2.21 -4.78
CA PHE A 266 12.01 -1.95 -5.92
C PHE A 266 13.43 -2.47 -5.66
N GLN A 267 14.03 -2.14 -4.51
CA GLN A 267 15.36 -2.61 -4.16
C GLN A 267 15.40 -4.13 -4.00
N LEU A 268 14.39 -4.73 -3.33
CA LEU A 268 14.29 -6.18 -3.13
C LEU A 268 14.18 -6.94 -4.47
N SER A 269 13.58 -6.35 -5.50
CA SER A 269 13.42 -7.00 -6.81
C SER A 269 14.73 -7.27 -7.56
N ALA A 270 15.85 -6.71 -7.07
CA ALA A 270 17.18 -6.98 -7.61
C ALA A 270 17.71 -8.38 -7.22
N TRP A 271 17.14 -9.00 -6.18
CA TRP A 271 17.58 -10.28 -5.64
C TRP A 271 16.60 -11.41 -5.93
N SER A 272 17.11 -12.64 -5.93
CA SER A 272 16.29 -13.86 -5.92
C SER A 272 15.63 -14.05 -4.55
N PHE A 273 14.63 -14.92 -4.47
CA PHE A 273 13.95 -15.26 -3.22
C PHE A 273 14.93 -15.70 -2.12
N ASP A 274 15.88 -16.58 -2.46
CA ASP A 274 16.86 -17.08 -1.49
C ASP A 274 17.87 -16.01 -1.04
N GLU A 275 18.21 -15.06 -1.91
CA GLU A 275 19.06 -13.94 -1.55
C GLU A 275 18.32 -12.96 -0.64
N MET A 276 17.05 -12.63 -0.94
CA MET A 276 16.23 -11.76 -0.09
C MET A 276 16.13 -12.28 1.35
N LYS A 277 15.96 -13.59 1.52
CA LYS A 277 15.90 -14.24 2.85
C LYS A 277 17.22 -14.20 3.63
N LYS A 278 18.34 -13.99 2.95
CA LYS A 278 19.68 -13.98 3.55
C LYS A 278 20.25 -12.57 3.74
N LEU A 279 19.48 -11.54 3.41
CA LEU A 279 19.92 -10.16 3.59
C LEU A 279 20.25 -9.89 5.07
N SER A 280 21.42 -9.31 5.29
CA SER A 280 21.89 -8.94 6.64
C SER A 280 21.08 -7.78 7.21
N PHE A 281 21.12 -7.60 8.52
CA PHE A 281 20.52 -6.44 9.20
C PHE A 281 21.00 -5.11 8.59
N ASP A 282 22.30 -4.99 8.29
CA ASP A 282 22.87 -3.76 7.67
C ASP A 282 22.34 -3.54 6.24
N SER A 283 22.13 -4.61 5.48
CA SER A 283 21.50 -4.51 4.16
C SER A 283 20.07 -3.97 4.28
N TRP A 284 19.30 -4.49 5.23
CA TRP A 284 17.95 -4.00 5.51
C TRP A 284 17.92 -2.56 6.01
N LYS A 285 18.87 -2.15 6.87
CA LYS A 285 19.00 -0.74 7.30
C LYS A 285 19.14 0.19 6.09
N LYS A 286 19.96 -0.18 5.11
CA LYS A 286 20.16 0.62 3.88
C LYS A 286 18.87 0.66 3.05
N ILE A 287 18.19 -0.47 2.89
CA ILE A 287 16.92 -0.57 2.16
C ILE A 287 15.86 0.33 2.81
N ILE A 288 15.71 0.24 4.15
CA ILE A 288 14.74 1.05 4.91
C ILE A 288 15.10 2.54 4.86
N TYR A 289 16.38 2.90 4.99
CA TYR A 289 16.80 4.29 4.83
C TYR A 289 16.41 4.88 3.46
N ASN A 290 16.59 4.11 2.39
CA ASN A 290 16.16 4.49 1.06
C ASN A 290 14.63 4.58 0.93
N GLY A 291 13.89 3.69 1.62
CA GLY A 291 12.45 3.80 1.77
C GLY A 291 12.04 5.13 2.45
N ASN A 292 12.72 5.49 3.55
CA ASN A 292 12.50 6.77 4.23
C ASN A 292 12.76 7.97 3.32
N LYS A 293 13.82 7.93 2.49
CA LYS A 293 14.07 8.98 1.49
C LYS A 293 12.91 9.12 0.51
N ALA A 294 12.41 7.99 -0.03
CA ALA A 294 11.30 8.00 -0.99
C ALA A 294 10.03 8.59 -0.37
N GLY A 295 9.65 8.12 0.84
CA GLY A 295 8.51 8.66 1.56
C GLY A 295 8.64 10.15 1.87
N ALA A 296 9.80 10.60 2.34
CA ALA A 296 10.04 11.99 2.65
C ALA A 296 9.97 12.89 1.39
N ARG A 297 10.57 12.48 0.26
CA ARG A 297 10.50 13.23 -1.01
C ARG A 297 9.08 13.31 -1.55
N THR A 298 8.27 12.29 -1.36
CA THR A 298 6.85 12.32 -1.72
C THR A 298 6.11 13.42 -0.98
N CYS A 299 6.46 13.69 0.28
CA CYS A 299 5.80 14.75 1.07
C CYS A 299 6.05 16.18 0.55
N GLU A 300 7.00 16.42 -0.34
CA GLU A 300 7.30 17.76 -0.88
C GLU A 300 6.29 18.22 -1.96
N TYR A 301 5.35 17.34 -2.38
CA TYR A 301 4.38 17.62 -3.46
C TYR A 301 2.95 17.32 -3.01
N LEU A 302 1.98 17.97 -3.67
CA LEU A 302 0.55 17.77 -3.38
C LEU A 302 0.00 16.55 -4.13
N GLY A 303 -0.36 15.49 -3.39
CA GLY A 303 -0.94 14.25 -3.90
C GLY A 303 0.10 13.22 -4.34
N ALA A 304 -0.19 11.94 -4.05
CA ALA A 304 0.73 10.82 -4.24
C ALA A 304 1.25 10.69 -5.68
N MET A 305 0.35 10.58 -6.66
CA MET A 305 0.74 10.39 -8.07
C MET A 305 1.52 11.58 -8.64
N GLU A 306 1.21 12.80 -8.19
CA GLU A 306 2.00 13.97 -8.63
C GLU A 306 3.42 13.90 -8.09
N ALA A 307 3.57 13.56 -6.81
CA ALA A 307 4.87 13.37 -6.18
C ALA A 307 5.71 12.30 -6.88
N PHE A 308 5.09 11.20 -7.31
CA PHE A 308 5.81 10.10 -7.96
C PHE A 308 6.40 10.46 -9.32
N LYS A 309 5.90 11.48 -10.00
CA LYS A 309 6.54 12.02 -11.23
C LYS A 309 7.96 12.59 -10.96
N HIS A 310 8.24 12.96 -9.72
CA HIS A 310 9.54 13.47 -9.28
C HIS A 310 10.40 12.40 -8.57
N LEU A 311 9.88 11.17 -8.46
CA LEU A 311 10.58 10.06 -7.85
C LEU A 311 11.44 9.35 -8.91
N SER A 312 12.70 9.10 -8.60
CA SER A 312 13.60 8.32 -9.45
C SER A 312 14.61 7.53 -8.62
N SER A 313 15.25 6.53 -9.20
CA SER A 313 16.29 5.74 -8.51
C SER A 313 17.52 6.58 -8.09
N ASP A 314 17.64 7.82 -8.53
CA ASP A 314 18.72 8.72 -8.10
C ASP A 314 18.67 9.06 -6.60
N ILE A 315 17.49 8.90 -5.96
CA ILE A 315 17.34 9.05 -4.51
C ILE A 315 18.18 8.04 -3.72
N PHE A 316 18.64 6.96 -4.34
CA PHE A 316 19.43 5.90 -3.68
C PHE A 316 20.94 6.17 -3.72
N LYS A 317 21.36 7.18 -4.46
CA LYS A 317 22.74 7.70 -4.50
C LYS A 317 22.99 8.70 -3.36
#